data_daf121aab5dbe21f0fdfa2bc0536b4ba
#
_entry.id   daf121aab5dbe21f0fdfa2bc0536b4ba
#
_cell.length_a   1.000
_cell.length_b   1.000
_cell.length_c   1.000
_cell.angle_alpha   90.00
_cell.angle_beta   90.00
_cell.angle_gamma   90.00
#
_symmetry.space_group_name_H-M   'P 1'
#
loop_
_entity.id
_entity.type
_entity.pdbx_description
1 polymer ?
#
loop_
_entity_poly.entity_id
_entity_poly.type
_entity_poly.pdbx_seq_one_letter_code
_entity_poly.pdbx_strand_id
1 'polypeptide(L)'
;MATLDLTKYGITGSTVIAHNPSYEVLFAEETKAGLEGYEVGQNTELNAVNVMTGIYTGRSPKDKYIVMDQNSKDTVWWTSEEYKNDNHPMSEEVWATVKDLAVKELCNKNLYVVDAFCGANKDTRMAVRFIVEVAWQAHFVTNMFIKPTAEELENFEPNFVIYNASKAKVENYKELGLNSETCVAVYVTSREQVIINTWYGGEMKKGMFSMMNYYLPLQGIASMHCSANCDMNGENTAIFFGLSGTGKTTLSTDPKRRLIGDDEHGWDDNGVFNFEGGCYAKVINLSKENEPDIYGAIKRNALLENVTVAADGKIDFNDKSVTENTRVSYPINHINNIQPGSSAPAAKNVIFLSADAFGVLPPVSILTPEQTQYYFLSGFTAKLAGTERGITEPTPTFSACFGQAFLELHPTKYAEELVKKMNVSGAKAYLVNTGWNGTGKRISIPDTRGIIDAILDGSILKAETKKIPLFDFEVPTSLPNVNPAILDPRDTYASAAEWEEKAKDLAARFIKNFSKYTTNEAGKALVAAGPQL
;
A
#
# COMPACT_ATOMS: atom_id res chain seq x y z
N MET A 1 35.36 -11.89 4.08
CA MET A 1 34.17 -11.42 4.78
C MET A 1 33.91 -12.34 5.95
N ALA A 2 33.65 -11.82 7.14
CA ALA A 2 33.25 -12.67 8.27
C ALA A 2 31.93 -13.35 7.89
N THR A 3 31.86 -14.67 8.12
CA THR A 3 30.64 -15.43 7.87
C THR A 3 29.56 -14.92 8.84
N LEU A 4 28.41 -14.51 8.35
CA LEU A 4 27.31 -14.04 9.19
C LEU A 4 26.85 -15.19 10.09
N ASP A 5 26.90 -14.98 11.40
CA ASP A 5 26.44 -15.97 12.39
C ASP A 5 24.93 -15.84 12.63
N LEU A 6 24.18 -16.89 12.29
CA LEU A 6 22.74 -16.98 12.49
C LEU A 6 22.34 -17.75 13.76
N THR A 7 23.30 -18.25 14.52
CA THR A 7 23.03 -19.05 15.74
C THR A 7 22.26 -18.25 16.79
N LYS A 8 22.48 -16.94 16.86
CA LYS A 8 21.71 -16.04 17.75
C LYS A 8 20.21 -16.01 17.43
N TYR A 9 19.81 -16.42 16.22
CA TYR A 9 18.42 -16.56 15.80
C TYR A 9 17.90 -18.00 15.90
N GLY A 10 18.68 -18.92 16.48
CA GLY A 10 18.37 -20.33 16.59
C GLY A 10 18.62 -21.14 15.30
N ILE A 11 19.14 -20.52 14.24
CA ILE A 11 19.39 -21.18 12.96
C ILE A 11 20.79 -21.78 12.97
N THR A 12 20.85 -23.11 12.84
CA THR A 12 22.10 -23.89 12.89
C THR A 12 22.29 -24.77 11.67
N GLY A 13 23.54 -25.11 11.35
CA GLY A 13 23.87 -25.99 10.22
C GLY A 13 23.62 -25.40 8.83
N SER A 14 23.21 -24.15 8.75
CA SER A 14 22.88 -23.48 7.48
C SER A 14 24.10 -22.75 6.91
N THR A 15 24.17 -22.68 5.59
CA THR A 15 25.17 -21.91 4.86
C THR A 15 24.52 -20.62 4.33
N VAL A 16 25.08 -19.48 4.69
CA VAL A 16 24.68 -18.21 4.07
C VAL A 16 25.38 -18.11 2.72
N ILE A 17 24.64 -18.33 1.63
CA ILE A 17 25.15 -18.24 0.25
C ILE A 17 25.56 -16.81 -0.05
N ALA A 18 24.73 -15.85 0.36
CA ALA A 18 25.01 -14.43 0.18
C ALA A 18 24.41 -13.61 1.31
N HIS A 19 25.17 -12.62 1.77
CA HIS A 19 24.73 -11.56 2.66
C HIS A 19 24.75 -10.24 1.88
N ASN A 20 23.61 -9.60 1.76
CA ASN A 20 23.39 -8.44 0.88
C ASN A 20 23.88 -8.68 -0.55
N PRO A 21 23.32 -9.70 -1.25
CA PRO A 21 23.78 -10.08 -2.57
C PRO A 21 23.65 -8.95 -3.59
N SER A 22 24.59 -8.86 -4.51
CA SER A 22 24.45 -8.01 -5.69
C SER A 22 23.37 -8.56 -6.63
N TYR A 23 22.87 -7.73 -7.55
CA TYR A 23 21.89 -8.18 -8.55
C TYR A 23 22.46 -9.28 -9.48
N GLU A 24 23.77 -9.28 -9.73
CA GLU A 24 24.41 -10.32 -10.52
C GLU A 24 24.39 -11.67 -9.79
N VAL A 25 24.65 -11.67 -8.48
CA VAL A 25 24.56 -12.88 -7.64
C VAL A 25 23.11 -13.36 -7.58
N LEU A 26 22.16 -12.46 -7.35
CA LEU A 26 20.72 -12.80 -7.31
C LEU A 26 20.27 -13.42 -8.63
N PHE A 27 20.59 -12.80 -9.75
CA PHE A 27 20.25 -13.31 -11.06
C PHE A 27 20.84 -14.70 -11.31
N ALA A 28 22.11 -14.91 -10.97
CA ALA A 28 22.76 -16.20 -11.11
C ALA A 28 22.10 -17.28 -10.24
N GLU A 29 21.74 -16.95 -9.01
CA GLU A 29 21.14 -17.88 -8.06
C GLU A 29 19.69 -18.22 -8.41
N GLU A 30 18.87 -17.25 -8.85
CA GLU A 30 17.44 -17.46 -9.15
C GLU A 30 17.19 -18.07 -10.53
N THR A 31 18.20 -18.07 -11.43
CA THR A 31 18.08 -18.64 -12.77
C THR A 31 19.01 -19.84 -13.03
N LYS A 32 19.73 -20.32 -12.02
CA LYS A 32 20.67 -21.45 -12.18
C LYS A 32 19.96 -22.74 -12.53
N ALA A 33 20.66 -23.62 -13.22
CA ALA A 33 20.17 -24.96 -13.52
C ALA A 33 19.96 -25.80 -12.26
N GLY A 34 18.95 -26.65 -12.26
CA GLY A 34 18.64 -27.56 -11.16
C GLY A 34 17.72 -26.99 -10.09
N LEU A 35 17.22 -25.76 -10.24
CA LEU A 35 16.11 -25.27 -9.44
C LEU A 35 14.81 -25.94 -9.87
N GLU A 36 13.90 -26.16 -8.92
CA GLU A 36 12.62 -26.80 -9.16
C GLU A 36 11.46 -25.99 -8.57
N GLY A 37 10.26 -26.21 -9.13
CA GLY A 37 9.03 -25.60 -8.65
C GLY A 37 9.07 -24.06 -8.65
N TYR A 38 8.68 -23.47 -7.54
CA TYR A 38 8.57 -22.02 -7.40
C TYR A 38 9.91 -21.31 -7.08
N GLU A 39 11.02 -22.04 -7.03
CA GLU A 39 12.35 -21.42 -6.92
C GLU A 39 12.86 -20.91 -8.27
N VAL A 40 12.30 -21.41 -9.36
CA VAL A 40 12.77 -21.14 -10.72
C VAL A 40 12.44 -19.72 -11.15
N GLY A 41 13.46 -18.92 -11.41
CA GLY A 41 13.35 -17.65 -12.13
C GLY A 41 13.54 -17.85 -13.63
N GLN A 42 12.62 -17.30 -14.41
CA GLN A 42 12.66 -17.32 -15.87
C GLN A 42 13.09 -15.95 -16.40
N ASN A 43 14.17 -15.89 -17.17
CA ASN A 43 14.56 -14.65 -17.84
C ASN A 43 13.57 -14.31 -18.97
N THR A 44 13.30 -13.02 -19.16
CA THR A 44 12.33 -12.52 -20.12
C THR A 44 12.98 -11.71 -21.25
N GLU A 45 12.23 -11.43 -22.30
CA GLU A 45 12.65 -10.57 -23.42
C GLU A 45 13.05 -9.15 -22.99
N LEU A 46 12.56 -8.68 -21.83
CA LEU A 46 12.92 -7.39 -21.26
C LEU A 46 14.09 -7.48 -20.26
N ASN A 47 14.76 -8.63 -20.16
CA ASN A 47 15.84 -8.91 -19.21
C ASN A 47 15.44 -8.80 -17.73
N ALA A 48 14.16 -8.76 -17.41
CA ALA A 48 13.64 -8.97 -16.07
C ALA A 48 13.46 -10.48 -15.81
N VAL A 49 13.52 -10.89 -14.54
CA VAL A 49 13.24 -12.28 -14.16
C VAL A 49 11.77 -12.37 -13.78
N ASN A 50 11.08 -13.44 -14.23
CA ASN A 50 9.73 -13.76 -13.79
C ASN A 50 9.75 -15.00 -12.90
N VAL A 51 8.97 -14.96 -11.82
CA VAL A 51 8.82 -16.05 -10.84
C VAL A 51 7.35 -16.35 -10.59
N MET A 52 7.08 -17.56 -10.10
CA MET A 52 5.74 -17.98 -9.69
C MET A 52 5.68 -18.08 -8.17
N THR A 53 4.61 -17.56 -7.57
CA THR A 53 4.46 -17.53 -6.11
C THR A 53 3.54 -18.64 -5.57
N GLY A 54 3.21 -19.62 -6.41
CA GLY A 54 2.41 -20.78 -6.01
C GLY A 54 0.92 -20.47 -5.89
N ILE A 55 0.28 -21.10 -4.93
CA ILE A 55 -1.17 -20.95 -4.70
C ILE A 55 -1.55 -19.56 -4.17
N TYR A 56 -0.60 -18.85 -3.56
CA TYR A 56 -0.81 -17.50 -3.06
C TYR A 56 -0.23 -16.49 -4.05
N THR A 57 -1.09 -15.95 -4.90
CA THR A 57 -0.75 -14.87 -5.84
C THR A 57 -1.02 -13.46 -5.29
N GLY A 58 -1.28 -13.40 -3.99
CA GLY A 58 -1.53 -12.20 -3.21
C GLY A 58 -1.37 -12.52 -1.71
N ARG A 59 -1.52 -11.49 -0.87
CA ARG A 59 -1.51 -11.68 0.58
C ARG A 59 -2.67 -12.55 1.05
N SER A 60 -2.50 -13.16 2.22
CA SER A 60 -3.55 -13.92 2.89
C SER A 60 -3.98 -13.23 4.20
N PRO A 61 -4.89 -12.23 4.16
CA PRO A 61 -5.30 -11.48 5.34
C PRO A 61 -5.90 -12.36 6.45
N LYS A 62 -6.59 -13.43 6.07
CA LYS A 62 -7.17 -14.39 7.03
C LYS A 62 -6.13 -15.19 7.81
N ASP A 63 -4.90 -15.26 7.31
CA ASP A 63 -3.78 -15.98 7.94
C ASP A 63 -2.76 -15.01 8.58
N LYS A 64 -3.13 -13.72 8.68
CA LYS A 64 -2.36 -12.71 9.40
C LYS A 64 -2.69 -12.75 10.88
N TYR A 65 -1.65 -12.75 11.71
CA TYR A 65 -1.76 -12.78 13.17
C TYR A 65 -0.83 -11.77 13.82
N ILE A 66 -1.27 -11.21 14.94
CA ILE A 66 -0.46 -10.34 15.79
C ILE A 66 -0.41 -10.97 17.18
N VAL A 67 0.78 -11.07 17.76
CA VAL A 67 0.92 -11.62 19.11
C VAL A 67 0.31 -10.66 20.13
N MET A 68 -0.63 -11.20 20.91
CA MET A 68 -1.27 -10.45 21.99
C MET A 68 -0.48 -10.68 23.28
N ASP A 69 0.26 -9.67 23.68
CA ASP A 69 1.02 -9.65 24.92
C ASP A 69 0.59 -8.46 25.82
N GLN A 70 1.29 -8.25 26.91
CA GLN A 70 0.99 -7.18 27.86
C GLN A 70 1.07 -5.78 27.21
N ASN A 71 1.91 -5.58 26.20
CA ASN A 71 2.10 -4.28 25.54
C ASN A 71 1.09 -4.06 24.41
N SER A 72 0.79 -5.09 23.63
CA SER A 72 -0.06 -5.00 22.43
C SER A 72 -1.55 -5.08 22.73
N LYS A 73 -1.96 -5.75 23.82
CA LYS A 73 -3.36 -6.04 24.13
C LYS A 73 -4.26 -4.79 24.17
N ASP A 74 -3.75 -3.67 24.66
CA ASP A 74 -4.49 -2.42 24.84
C ASP A 74 -4.25 -1.39 23.74
N THR A 75 -3.30 -1.66 22.82
CA THR A 75 -2.93 -0.73 21.75
C THR A 75 -3.40 -1.17 20.37
N VAL A 76 -3.41 -2.47 20.09
CA VAL A 76 -3.83 -3.01 18.80
C VAL A 76 -5.36 -2.96 18.67
N TRP A 77 -5.81 -2.57 17.49
CA TRP A 77 -7.23 -2.63 17.11
C TRP A 77 -7.60 -4.06 16.68
N TRP A 78 -7.97 -4.87 17.65
CA TRP A 78 -8.25 -6.29 17.43
C TRP A 78 -9.55 -6.51 16.65
N THR A 79 -9.57 -7.57 15.85
CA THR A 79 -10.82 -8.05 15.25
C THR A 79 -11.80 -8.51 16.34
N SER A 80 -13.09 -8.22 16.14
CA SER A 80 -14.16 -8.62 17.05
C SER A 80 -15.39 -9.10 16.28
N GLU A 81 -16.38 -9.65 16.96
CA GLU A 81 -17.65 -10.03 16.34
C GLU A 81 -18.39 -8.81 15.76
N GLU A 82 -18.26 -7.66 16.42
CA GLU A 82 -18.92 -6.42 16.02
C GLU A 82 -18.19 -5.71 14.88
N TYR A 83 -16.83 -5.72 14.92
CA TYR A 83 -15.98 -5.00 13.96
C TYR A 83 -14.90 -5.91 13.41
N LYS A 84 -15.19 -6.53 12.27
CA LYS A 84 -14.23 -7.41 11.59
C LYS A 84 -13.09 -6.62 10.97
N ASN A 85 -11.86 -7.04 11.25
CA ASN A 85 -10.63 -6.59 10.59
C ASN A 85 -9.63 -7.75 10.53
N ASP A 86 -8.42 -7.50 10.00
CA ASP A 86 -7.43 -8.55 9.76
C ASP A 86 -6.43 -8.70 10.93
N ASN A 87 -6.64 -8.04 12.08
CA ASN A 87 -5.76 -8.15 13.24
C ASN A 87 -6.21 -9.29 14.15
N HIS A 88 -5.89 -10.51 13.74
CA HIS A 88 -6.23 -11.71 14.50
C HIS A 88 -5.24 -11.91 15.66
N PRO A 89 -5.72 -12.09 16.90
CA PRO A 89 -4.83 -12.29 18.04
C PRO A 89 -4.18 -13.68 17.99
N MET A 90 -2.91 -13.74 18.41
CA MET A 90 -2.15 -14.98 18.63
C MET A 90 -1.55 -14.96 20.03
N SER A 91 -1.61 -16.09 20.75
CA SER A 91 -0.96 -16.19 22.05
C SER A 91 0.57 -16.30 21.89
N GLU A 92 1.32 -15.94 22.94
CA GLU A 92 2.77 -16.10 22.98
C GLU A 92 3.22 -17.57 22.85
N GLU A 93 2.41 -18.53 23.33
CA GLU A 93 2.67 -19.97 23.20
C GLU A 93 2.56 -20.43 21.74
N VAL A 94 1.51 -20.01 21.02
CA VAL A 94 1.33 -20.32 19.61
C VAL A 94 2.43 -19.64 18.78
N TRP A 95 2.80 -18.39 19.10
CA TRP A 95 3.93 -17.73 18.48
C TRP A 95 5.23 -18.52 18.65
N ALA A 96 5.55 -18.96 19.87
CA ALA A 96 6.75 -19.75 20.11
C ALA A 96 6.78 -21.02 19.25
N THR A 97 5.64 -21.67 19.07
CA THR A 97 5.49 -22.87 18.24
C THR A 97 5.72 -22.58 16.76
N VAL A 98 5.08 -21.56 16.20
CA VAL A 98 5.23 -21.22 14.76
C VAL A 98 6.61 -20.64 14.45
N LYS A 99 7.20 -19.90 15.40
CA LYS A 99 8.58 -19.41 15.27
C LYS A 99 9.58 -20.58 15.27
N ASP A 100 9.44 -21.54 16.17
CA ASP A 100 10.29 -22.73 16.22
C ASP A 100 10.18 -23.54 14.91
N LEU A 101 8.98 -23.68 14.36
CA LEU A 101 8.77 -24.31 13.05
C LEU A 101 9.50 -23.58 11.93
N ALA A 102 9.39 -22.25 11.86
CA ALA A 102 10.08 -21.46 10.87
C ALA A 102 11.61 -21.54 11.00
N VAL A 103 12.12 -21.47 12.23
CA VAL A 103 13.57 -21.60 12.52
C VAL A 103 14.07 -22.99 12.12
N LYS A 104 13.34 -24.06 12.46
CA LYS A 104 13.70 -25.43 12.07
C LYS A 104 13.73 -25.61 10.55
N GLU A 105 12.78 -25.02 9.83
CA GLU A 105 12.78 -25.04 8.37
C GLU A 105 14.03 -24.40 7.79
N LEU A 106 14.50 -23.30 8.39
CA LEU A 106 15.69 -22.57 7.94
C LEU A 106 17.02 -23.21 8.37
N CYS A 107 17.02 -24.22 9.25
CA CYS A 107 18.22 -24.95 9.64
C CYS A 107 18.69 -25.92 8.55
N ASN A 108 20.01 -26.17 8.49
CA ASN A 108 20.66 -27.12 7.57
C ASN A 108 20.36 -26.87 6.08
N LYS A 109 20.24 -25.60 5.69
CA LYS A 109 19.93 -25.15 4.33
C LYS A 109 20.90 -24.08 3.82
N ASN A 110 20.80 -23.84 2.53
CA ASN A 110 21.37 -22.65 1.91
C ASN A 110 20.40 -21.47 2.09
N LEU A 111 20.90 -20.37 2.62
CA LEU A 111 20.11 -19.19 2.93
C LEU A 111 20.68 -17.94 2.27
N TYR A 112 19.80 -16.98 2.04
CA TYR A 112 20.15 -15.62 1.65
C TYR A 112 19.73 -14.69 2.76
N VAL A 113 20.57 -13.71 3.10
CA VAL A 113 20.30 -12.71 4.12
C VAL A 113 20.40 -11.32 3.51
N VAL A 114 19.36 -10.53 3.70
CA VAL A 114 19.34 -9.14 3.26
C VAL A 114 19.14 -8.25 4.47
N ASP A 115 20.07 -7.33 4.69
CA ASP A 115 19.97 -6.25 5.65
C ASP A 115 19.58 -4.98 4.91
N ALA A 116 18.52 -4.34 5.36
CA ALA A 116 17.98 -3.15 4.69
C ALA A 116 17.27 -2.23 5.69
N PHE A 117 16.89 -1.04 5.22
CA PHE A 117 16.08 -0.11 6.00
C PHE A 117 14.66 0.02 5.45
N CYS A 118 13.70 0.12 6.35
CA CYS A 118 12.35 0.57 6.09
C CYS A 118 12.20 2.01 6.59
N GLY A 119 12.04 2.96 5.68
CA GLY A 119 11.96 4.40 5.96
C GLY A 119 13.19 5.19 5.53
N ALA A 120 12.98 6.25 4.74
CA ALA A 120 14.06 7.13 4.28
C ALA A 120 14.54 8.10 5.37
N ASN A 121 13.73 8.36 6.40
CA ASN A 121 14.14 9.18 7.55
C ASN A 121 15.03 8.36 8.48
N LYS A 122 16.30 8.78 8.62
CA LYS A 122 17.30 8.08 9.43
C LYS A 122 16.95 7.98 10.91
N ASP A 123 16.20 8.93 11.45
CA ASP A 123 15.86 8.98 12.88
C ASP A 123 14.75 7.98 13.27
N THR A 124 13.93 7.56 12.30
CA THR A 124 12.73 6.74 12.55
C THR A 124 12.70 5.45 11.74
N ARG A 125 13.67 5.22 10.85
CA ARG A 125 13.76 4.00 10.03
C ARG A 125 13.96 2.75 10.88
N MET A 126 13.44 1.65 10.40
CA MET A 126 13.72 0.33 10.97
C MET A 126 14.86 -0.34 10.21
N ALA A 127 15.82 -0.90 10.97
CA ALA A 127 16.87 -1.75 10.44
C ALA A 127 16.34 -3.20 10.42
N VAL A 128 16.14 -3.76 9.24
CA VAL A 128 15.46 -5.05 9.05
C VAL A 128 16.44 -6.08 8.50
N ARG A 129 16.44 -7.26 9.11
CA ARG A 129 17.13 -8.46 8.58
C ARG A 129 16.13 -9.44 8.03
N PHE A 130 16.22 -9.72 6.74
CA PHE A 130 15.45 -10.75 6.07
C PHE A 130 16.29 -12.03 5.97
N ILE A 131 15.77 -13.13 6.50
CA ILE A 131 16.38 -14.46 6.41
C ILE A 131 15.46 -15.31 5.55
N VAL A 132 15.90 -15.63 4.33
CA VAL A 132 15.09 -16.30 3.32
C VAL A 132 15.81 -17.50 2.72
N GLU A 133 15.07 -18.52 2.33
CA GLU A 133 15.59 -19.75 1.71
C GLU A 133 15.51 -19.76 0.18
N VAL A 134 14.93 -18.70 -0.42
CA VAL A 134 14.70 -18.59 -1.88
C VAL A 134 15.38 -17.34 -2.41
N ALA A 135 16.20 -17.49 -3.46
CA ALA A 135 17.01 -16.41 -4.01
C ALA A 135 16.16 -15.22 -4.50
N TRP A 136 15.07 -15.47 -5.23
CA TRP A 136 14.24 -14.39 -5.75
C TRP A 136 13.45 -13.64 -4.64
N GLN A 137 13.24 -14.25 -3.47
CA GLN A 137 12.69 -13.52 -2.32
C GLN A 137 13.71 -12.52 -1.78
N ALA A 138 14.99 -12.86 -1.78
CA ALA A 138 16.06 -11.90 -1.50
C ALA A 138 16.12 -10.79 -2.56
N HIS A 139 15.89 -11.12 -3.84
CA HIS A 139 15.77 -10.12 -4.92
C HIS A 139 14.60 -9.17 -4.67
N PHE A 140 13.42 -9.70 -4.33
CA PHE A 140 12.24 -8.91 -4.02
C PHE A 140 12.52 -7.87 -2.93
N VAL A 141 13.06 -8.28 -1.78
CA VAL A 141 13.33 -7.34 -0.68
C VAL A 141 14.48 -6.38 -1.00
N THR A 142 15.44 -6.80 -1.84
CA THR A 142 16.49 -5.91 -2.35
C THR A 142 15.92 -4.80 -3.23
N ASN A 143 14.87 -5.08 -4.00
CA ASN A 143 14.14 -4.06 -4.78
C ASN A 143 13.32 -3.15 -3.88
N MET A 144 12.65 -3.71 -2.87
CA MET A 144 11.59 -3.01 -2.14
C MET A 144 12.07 -2.18 -0.95
N PHE A 145 13.22 -2.51 -0.36
CA PHE A 145 13.72 -1.83 0.84
C PHE A 145 14.95 -0.97 0.53
N ILE A 146 15.20 0.00 1.40
CA ILE A 146 16.30 0.94 1.23
C ILE A 146 17.62 0.24 1.55
N LYS A 147 18.54 0.27 0.59
CA LYS A 147 19.85 -0.37 0.73
C LYS A 147 20.74 0.44 1.67
N PRO A 148 21.35 -0.19 2.67
CA PRO A 148 22.39 0.45 3.47
C PRO A 148 23.63 0.80 2.60
N THR A 149 24.34 1.84 3.00
CA THR A 149 25.67 2.11 2.48
C THR A 149 26.68 1.07 2.99
N ALA A 150 27.86 1.01 2.40
CA ALA A 150 28.91 0.10 2.87
C ALA A 150 29.31 0.37 4.34
N GLU A 151 29.38 1.64 4.74
CA GLU A 151 29.66 2.06 6.11
C GLU A 151 28.53 1.63 7.09
N GLU A 152 27.26 1.78 6.68
CA GLU A 152 26.12 1.36 7.48
C GLU A 152 26.06 -0.17 7.65
N LEU A 153 26.55 -0.93 6.66
CA LEU A 153 26.60 -2.41 6.75
C LEU A 153 27.70 -2.91 7.69
N GLU A 154 28.82 -2.20 7.84
CA GLU A 154 29.91 -2.60 8.75
C GLU A 154 29.44 -2.72 10.21
N ASN A 155 28.49 -1.89 10.61
CA ASN A 155 27.94 -1.83 11.97
C ASN A 155 26.43 -2.09 12.00
N PHE A 156 25.91 -2.85 11.03
CA PHE A 156 24.48 -3.09 10.93
C PHE A 156 23.98 -4.00 12.04
N GLU A 157 23.14 -3.45 12.89
CA GLU A 157 22.39 -4.20 13.90
C GLU A 157 20.89 -4.11 13.57
N PRO A 158 20.25 -5.22 13.22
CA PRO A 158 18.82 -5.23 12.95
C PRO A 158 18.03 -4.98 14.23
N ASN A 159 17.03 -4.12 14.13
CA ASN A 159 16.03 -3.95 15.18
C ASN A 159 14.69 -4.62 14.82
N PHE A 160 14.63 -5.29 13.68
CA PHE A 160 13.53 -6.15 13.26
C PHE A 160 14.07 -7.34 12.44
N VAL A 161 13.50 -8.54 12.65
CA VAL A 161 13.93 -9.75 11.95
C VAL A 161 12.73 -10.45 11.31
N ILE A 162 12.87 -10.82 10.04
CA ILE A 162 11.87 -11.59 9.29
C ILE A 162 12.42 -12.97 8.96
N TYR A 163 11.74 -14.00 9.42
CA TYR A 163 12.00 -15.40 9.13
C TYR A 163 11.02 -15.85 8.04
N ASN A 164 11.48 -16.00 6.80
CA ASN A 164 10.64 -16.44 5.70
C ASN A 164 10.88 -17.92 5.38
N ALA A 165 10.01 -18.75 5.88
CA ALA A 165 10.01 -20.20 5.75
C ALA A 165 8.88 -20.65 4.80
N SER A 166 8.95 -20.22 3.53
CA SER A 166 7.90 -20.45 2.53
C SER A 166 7.58 -21.92 2.27
N LYS A 167 8.56 -22.81 2.47
CA LYS A 167 8.43 -24.25 2.22
C LYS A 167 7.82 -25.01 3.41
N ALA A 168 7.81 -24.41 4.61
CA ALA A 168 7.20 -25.01 5.78
C ALA A 168 5.66 -24.93 5.73
N LYS A 169 5.01 -25.77 6.52
CA LYS A 169 3.55 -25.78 6.73
C LYS A 169 3.23 -25.99 8.19
N VAL A 170 2.18 -25.33 8.67
CA VAL A 170 1.66 -25.57 10.02
C VAL A 170 0.63 -26.70 9.94
N GLU A 171 1.10 -27.95 9.97
CA GLU A 171 0.23 -29.13 9.79
C GLU A 171 -0.84 -29.24 10.88
N ASN A 172 -0.49 -28.90 12.12
CA ASN A 172 -1.39 -28.94 13.28
C ASN A 172 -2.13 -27.59 13.52
N TYR A 173 -2.37 -26.82 12.47
CA TYR A 173 -2.95 -25.47 12.56
C TYR A 173 -4.27 -25.41 13.34
N LYS A 174 -5.12 -26.45 13.23
CA LYS A 174 -6.40 -26.51 13.96
C LYS A 174 -6.21 -26.57 15.47
N GLU A 175 -5.22 -27.34 15.94
CA GLU A 175 -4.88 -27.48 17.36
C GLU A 175 -4.34 -26.17 17.93
N LEU A 176 -3.66 -25.37 17.07
CA LEU A 176 -3.12 -24.06 17.40
C LEU A 176 -4.15 -22.93 17.27
N GLY A 177 -5.37 -23.23 16.81
CA GLY A 177 -6.41 -22.21 16.58
C GLY A 177 -6.17 -21.32 15.36
N LEU A 178 -5.35 -21.76 14.41
CA LEU A 178 -5.08 -21.03 13.17
C LEU A 178 -6.08 -21.39 12.07
N ASN A 179 -6.21 -20.52 11.09
CA ASN A 179 -7.20 -20.67 10.01
C ASN A 179 -6.79 -21.68 8.94
N SER A 180 -5.49 -21.86 8.72
CA SER A 180 -4.96 -22.77 7.70
C SER A 180 -3.51 -23.18 8.03
N GLU A 181 -2.91 -24.00 7.16
CA GLU A 181 -1.49 -24.37 7.20
C GLU A 181 -0.55 -23.18 6.97
N THR A 182 -1.09 -22.02 6.58
CA THR A 182 -0.34 -20.80 6.33
C THR A 182 -0.40 -19.89 7.56
N CYS A 183 0.73 -19.28 7.88
CA CYS A 183 0.83 -18.37 9.01
C CYS A 183 1.74 -17.18 8.65
N VAL A 184 1.19 -15.97 8.77
CA VAL A 184 1.95 -14.72 8.69
C VAL A 184 1.76 -14.00 10.00
N ALA A 185 2.68 -14.21 10.93
CA ALA A 185 2.57 -13.73 12.30
C ALA A 185 3.62 -12.67 12.62
N VAL A 186 3.21 -11.63 13.32
CA VAL A 186 4.07 -10.55 13.79
C VAL A 186 4.01 -10.44 15.30
N TYR A 187 5.18 -10.31 15.92
CA TYR A 187 5.30 -10.01 17.34
C TYR A 187 5.86 -8.58 17.49
N VAL A 188 4.97 -7.63 17.71
CA VAL A 188 5.36 -6.20 17.76
C VAL A 188 6.38 -5.92 18.87
N THR A 189 6.26 -6.54 20.03
CA THR A 189 7.16 -6.32 21.17
C THR A 189 8.56 -6.88 20.94
N SER A 190 8.68 -8.10 20.39
CA SER A 190 9.99 -8.69 20.07
C SER A 190 10.55 -8.20 18.75
N ARG A 191 9.75 -7.49 17.94
CA ARG A 191 10.12 -6.99 16.60
C ARG A 191 10.54 -8.09 15.65
N GLU A 192 9.68 -9.09 15.52
CA GLU A 192 9.91 -10.25 14.68
C GLU A 192 8.67 -10.56 13.84
N GLN A 193 8.89 -11.12 12.65
CA GLN A 193 7.84 -11.71 11.81
C GLN A 193 8.24 -13.09 11.36
N VAL A 194 7.30 -14.03 11.34
CA VAL A 194 7.42 -15.32 10.66
C VAL A 194 6.44 -15.43 9.53
N ILE A 195 6.89 -16.00 8.41
CA ILE A 195 6.09 -16.26 7.22
C ILE A 195 6.24 -17.74 6.88
N ILE A 196 5.11 -18.47 6.87
CA ILE A 196 5.07 -19.91 6.64
C ILE A 196 4.06 -20.20 5.54
N ASN A 197 4.42 -21.10 4.60
CA ASN A 197 3.57 -21.65 3.54
C ASN A 197 3.00 -20.62 2.54
N THR A 198 3.64 -19.47 2.39
CA THR A 198 3.36 -18.55 1.30
C THR A 198 4.65 -18.05 0.68
N TRP A 199 4.68 -18.02 -0.66
CA TRP A 199 5.84 -17.56 -1.43
C TRP A 199 5.70 -16.11 -1.85
N TYR A 200 4.51 -15.52 -1.68
CA TYR A 200 4.22 -14.16 -2.12
C TYR A 200 5.10 -13.12 -1.41
N GLY A 201 5.95 -12.44 -2.19
CA GLY A 201 6.91 -11.46 -1.66
C GLY A 201 6.28 -10.31 -0.89
N GLY A 202 5.06 -9.92 -1.27
CA GLY A 202 4.30 -8.86 -0.64
C GLY A 202 3.99 -9.05 0.85
N GLU A 203 4.10 -10.27 1.41
CA GLU A 203 3.95 -10.49 2.86
C GLU A 203 5.11 -9.85 3.65
N MET A 204 6.35 -9.93 3.15
CA MET A 204 7.49 -9.26 3.78
C MET A 204 7.36 -7.74 3.70
N LYS A 205 6.95 -7.22 2.53
CA LYS A 205 6.74 -5.78 2.32
C LYS A 205 5.68 -5.23 3.25
N LYS A 206 4.49 -5.82 3.24
CA LYS A 206 3.33 -5.33 4.00
C LYS A 206 3.42 -5.62 5.50
N GLY A 207 4.17 -6.63 5.90
CA GLY A 207 4.52 -6.86 7.30
C GLY A 207 5.30 -5.68 7.88
N MET A 208 6.29 -5.18 7.16
CA MET A 208 7.04 -4.00 7.60
C MET A 208 6.20 -2.72 7.54
N PHE A 209 5.32 -2.57 6.55
CA PHE A 209 4.38 -1.45 6.52
C PHE A 209 3.44 -1.45 7.74
N SER A 210 2.92 -2.62 8.11
CA SER A 210 2.13 -2.77 9.34
C SER A 210 2.94 -2.37 10.59
N MET A 211 4.23 -2.68 10.63
CA MET A 211 5.08 -2.26 11.76
C MET A 211 5.28 -0.75 11.80
N MET A 212 5.51 -0.11 10.67
CA MET A 212 5.56 1.35 10.59
C MET A 212 4.22 1.96 11.02
N ASN A 213 3.09 1.38 10.62
CA ASN A 213 1.75 1.78 11.06
C ASN A 213 1.49 1.58 12.55
N TYR A 214 2.20 0.66 13.21
CA TYR A 214 2.10 0.52 14.66
C TYR A 214 2.95 1.54 15.40
N TYR A 215 4.24 1.62 15.05
CA TYR A 215 5.20 2.41 15.85
C TYR A 215 5.16 3.91 15.57
N LEU A 216 5.02 4.35 14.31
CA LEU A 216 5.14 5.77 13.98
C LEU A 216 4.00 6.64 14.52
N PRO A 217 2.71 6.24 14.43
CA PRO A 217 1.65 7.05 15.01
C PRO A 217 1.75 7.21 16.53
N LEU A 218 2.30 6.20 17.22
CA LEU A 218 2.56 6.29 18.68
C LEU A 218 3.66 7.30 19.02
N GLN A 219 4.49 7.67 18.04
CA GLN A 219 5.54 8.69 18.15
C GLN A 219 5.11 10.05 17.58
N GLY A 220 3.84 10.22 17.21
CA GLY A 220 3.33 11.45 16.62
C GLY A 220 3.72 11.67 15.16
N ILE A 221 4.04 10.60 14.43
CA ILE A 221 4.38 10.61 13.00
C ILE A 221 3.23 9.98 12.23
N ALA A 222 2.73 10.66 11.19
CA ALA A 222 1.70 10.09 10.33
C ALA A 222 2.31 8.97 9.49
N SER A 223 1.66 7.81 9.48
CA SER A 223 1.99 6.66 8.62
C SER A 223 0.86 6.45 7.64
N MET A 224 1.16 6.36 6.34
CA MET A 224 0.19 6.58 5.29
C MET A 224 0.34 5.59 4.14
N HIS A 225 -0.76 4.97 3.73
CA HIS A 225 -0.87 4.20 2.50
C HIS A 225 -1.24 5.16 1.35
N CYS A 226 -0.23 5.81 0.80
CA CYS A 226 -0.38 6.82 -0.23
C CYS A 226 0.82 6.85 -1.16
N SER A 227 0.64 7.35 -2.37
CA SER A 227 1.75 7.83 -3.20
C SER A 227 2.06 9.30 -2.89
N ALA A 228 3.27 9.73 -3.20
CA ALA A 228 3.70 11.10 -2.98
C ALA A 228 4.61 11.59 -4.09
N ASN A 229 4.46 12.85 -4.44
CA ASN A 229 5.33 13.55 -5.37
C ASN A 229 5.59 15.00 -4.92
N CYS A 230 6.57 15.63 -5.54
CA CYS A 230 6.87 17.04 -5.36
C CYS A 230 7.14 17.70 -6.73
N ASP A 231 7.27 19.02 -6.77
CA ASP A 231 7.64 19.72 -8.00
C ASP A 231 9.11 19.45 -8.40
N MET A 232 9.52 19.98 -9.53
CA MET A 232 10.89 19.78 -10.05
C MET A 232 11.98 20.45 -9.21
N ASN A 233 11.61 21.33 -8.27
CA ASN A 233 12.51 21.93 -7.30
C ASN A 233 12.61 21.14 -5.98
N GLY A 234 11.79 20.08 -5.83
CA GLY A 234 11.72 19.28 -4.61
C GLY A 234 10.79 19.89 -3.55
N GLU A 235 9.92 20.80 -3.95
CA GLU A 235 8.95 21.49 -3.10
C GLU A 235 7.51 21.17 -3.51
N ASN A 236 6.52 21.85 -2.92
CA ASN A 236 5.10 21.67 -3.23
C ASN A 236 4.66 20.20 -3.21
N THR A 237 4.95 19.54 -2.12
CA THR A 237 4.65 18.12 -1.91
C THR A 237 3.15 17.87 -1.94
N ALA A 238 2.74 16.84 -2.67
CA ALA A 238 1.37 16.33 -2.72
C ALA A 238 1.35 14.84 -2.38
N ILE A 239 0.35 14.42 -1.61
CA ILE A 239 0.12 13.02 -1.25
C ILE A 239 -1.24 12.57 -1.79
N PHE A 240 -1.28 11.35 -2.32
CA PHE A 240 -2.44 10.77 -3.00
C PHE A 240 -2.83 9.47 -2.32
N PHE A 241 -3.98 9.47 -1.68
CA PHE A 241 -4.60 8.25 -1.17
C PHE A 241 -5.59 7.71 -2.19
N GLY A 242 -5.77 6.40 -2.22
CA GLY A 242 -6.75 5.80 -3.10
C GLY A 242 -6.61 4.28 -3.13
N LEU A 243 -7.74 3.61 -3.31
CA LEU A 243 -7.79 2.17 -3.50
C LEU A 243 -7.45 1.77 -4.95
N SER A 244 -7.32 0.47 -5.20
CA SER A 244 -7.08 -0.04 -6.55
C SER A 244 -8.14 0.46 -7.54
N GLY A 245 -7.71 0.91 -8.71
CA GLY A 245 -8.59 1.41 -9.77
C GLY A 245 -9.02 2.88 -9.67
N THR A 246 -8.62 3.60 -8.62
CA THR A 246 -8.91 5.04 -8.48
C THR A 246 -7.95 5.95 -9.23
N GLY A 247 -6.87 5.41 -9.77
CA GLY A 247 -5.86 6.18 -10.52
C GLY A 247 -4.68 6.68 -9.68
N LYS A 248 -4.49 6.17 -8.45
CA LYS A 248 -3.41 6.61 -7.55
C LYS A 248 -2.05 6.67 -8.25
N THR A 249 -1.57 5.56 -8.80
CA THR A 249 -0.27 5.50 -9.49
C THR A 249 -0.23 6.41 -10.72
N THR A 250 -1.26 6.36 -11.57
CA THR A 250 -1.33 7.16 -12.81
C THR A 250 -1.33 8.67 -12.55
N LEU A 251 -2.03 9.13 -11.50
CA LEU A 251 -2.17 10.55 -11.19
C LEU A 251 -0.99 11.10 -10.39
N SER A 252 -0.33 10.28 -9.58
CA SER A 252 0.88 10.66 -8.84
C SER A 252 2.14 10.65 -9.69
N THR A 253 2.16 9.86 -10.78
CA THR A 253 3.24 9.83 -11.76
C THR A 253 2.94 10.89 -12.83
N ASP A 254 3.69 11.98 -12.79
CA ASP A 254 3.55 13.12 -13.71
C ASP A 254 4.96 13.52 -14.20
N PRO A 255 5.20 13.63 -15.51
CA PRO A 255 6.51 14.04 -16.04
C PRO A 255 6.95 15.44 -15.59
N LYS A 256 6.03 16.27 -15.09
CA LYS A 256 6.31 17.60 -14.54
C LYS A 256 6.67 17.57 -13.04
N ARG A 257 6.65 16.40 -12.41
CA ARG A 257 6.88 16.26 -10.98
C ARG A 257 7.88 15.15 -10.70
N ARG A 258 8.48 15.17 -9.50
CA ARG A 258 9.37 14.12 -9.02
C ARG A 258 8.63 13.17 -8.10
N LEU A 259 8.73 11.88 -8.37
CA LEU A 259 8.17 10.84 -7.51
C LEU A 259 8.98 10.71 -6.22
N ILE A 260 8.33 10.79 -5.06
CA ILE A 260 8.91 10.46 -3.76
C ILE A 260 8.78 8.95 -3.53
N GLY A 261 7.57 8.41 -3.78
CA GLY A 261 7.26 6.99 -3.74
C GLY A 261 5.83 6.72 -4.20
N ASP A 262 5.54 5.46 -4.49
CA ASP A 262 4.26 5.07 -5.12
C ASP A 262 3.22 4.51 -4.15
N ASP A 263 3.59 4.13 -2.89
CA ASP A 263 2.67 3.35 -2.05
C ASP A 263 2.68 3.65 -0.54
N GLU A 264 3.85 3.84 0.10
CA GLU A 264 3.97 3.88 1.57
C GLU A 264 4.86 5.03 2.03
N HIS A 265 4.31 5.92 2.87
CA HIS A 265 5.01 7.12 3.33
C HIS A 265 4.78 7.41 4.81
N GLY A 266 5.77 8.09 5.41
CA GLY A 266 5.62 8.78 6.68
C GLY A 266 5.60 10.29 6.50
N TRP A 267 5.02 10.99 7.48
CA TRP A 267 5.06 12.44 7.55
C TRP A 267 5.38 12.86 8.98
N ASP A 268 6.59 13.35 9.17
CA ASP A 268 7.07 13.89 10.44
C ASP A 268 7.16 15.43 10.41
N ASP A 269 7.87 16.00 11.36
CA ASP A 269 8.02 17.46 11.45
C ASP A 269 8.97 18.04 10.37
N ASN A 270 9.78 17.18 9.74
CA ASN A 270 10.70 17.57 8.65
C ASN A 270 10.07 17.43 7.26
N GLY A 271 8.98 16.67 7.14
CA GLY A 271 8.29 16.48 5.86
C GLY A 271 7.82 15.06 5.60
N VAL A 272 7.56 14.79 4.31
CA VAL A 272 7.09 13.49 3.82
C VAL A 272 8.28 12.66 3.36
N PHE A 273 8.33 11.39 3.73
CA PHE A 273 9.38 10.46 3.36
C PHE A 273 8.83 9.09 2.99
N ASN A 274 9.47 8.44 2.02
CA ASN A 274 9.13 7.11 1.56
C ASN A 274 9.61 6.05 2.56
N PHE A 275 8.84 4.97 2.74
CA PHE A 275 9.30 3.80 3.50
C PHE A 275 10.14 2.85 2.67
N GLU A 276 10.03 2.92 1.34
CA GLU A 276 10.52 1.92 0.41
C GLU A 276 11.73 2.41 -0.40
N GLY A 277 12.50 1.45 -0.90
CA GLY A 277 13.61 1.68 -1.83
C GLY A 277 13.25 1.41 -3.29
N GLY A 278 12.03 0.99 -3.56
CA GLY A 278 11.54 0.65 -4.90
C GLY A 278 10.03 0.76 -5.03
N CYS A 279 9.53 0.25 -6.15
CA CYS A 279 8.12 0.27 -6.50
C CYS A 279 7.60 -1.16 -6.74
N TYR A 280 6.32 -1.39 -6.43
CA TYR A 280 5.64 -2.67 -6.61
C TYR A 280 4.31 -2.50 -7.33
N ALA A 281 4.35 -2.56 -8.66
CA ALA A 281 3.23 -2.23 -9.51
C ALA A 281 2.47 -3.47 -10.01
N LYS A 282 1.16 -3.32 -10.27
CA LYS A 282 0.38 -4.28 -11.06
C LYS A 282 0.76 -4.16 -12.52
N VAL A 283 0.85 -5.31 -13.22
CA VAL A 283 1.20 -5.36 -14.64
C VAL A 283 0.16 -6.09 -15.49
N ILE A 284 -0.99 -6.45 -14.93
CA ILE A 284 -2.10 -6.98 -15.72
C ILE A 284 -2.60 -5.91 -16.71
N ASN A 285 -2.73 -6.27 -17.99
CA ASN A 285 -3.08 -5.38 -19.10
C ASN A 285 -2.11 -4.19 -19.28
N LEU A 286 -0.87 -4.31 -18.80
CA LEU A 286 0.13 -3.26 -18.95
C LEU A 286 0.42 -3.01 -20.44
N SER A 287 0.40 -1.76 -20.84
CA SER A 287 0.85 -1.33 -22.17
C SER A 287 1.82 -0.14 -22.08
N LYS A 288 2.74 -0.09 -23.04
CA LYS A 288 3.73 0.99 -23.12
C LYS A 288 3.08 2.35 -23.35
N GLU A 289 1.93 2.38 -24.03
CA GLU A 289 1.19 3.59 -24.39
C GLU A 289 0.49 4.20 -23.17
N ASN A 290 -0.10 3.35 -22.32
CA ASN A 290 -0.90 3.79 -21.19
C ASN A 290 -0.06 4.07 -19.93
N GLU A 291 0.98 3.24 -19.70
CA GLU A 291 1.82 3.30 -18.49
C GLU A 291 3.30 3.20 -18.86
N PRO A 292 3.84 4.19 -19.59
CA PRO A 292 5.21 4.14 -20.14
C PRO A 292 6.29 4.04 -19.06
N ASP A 293 6.08 4.64 -17.89
CA ASP A 293 7.07 4.62 -16.79
C ASP A 293 7.18 3.22 -16.17
N ILE A 294 6.05 2.56 -15.89
CA ILE A 294 6.05 1.17 -15.37
C ILE A 294 6.63 0.22 -16.41
N TYR A 295 6.19 0.34 -17.68
CA TYR A 295 6.71 -0.49 -18.76
C TYR A 295 8.23 -0.30 -18.94
N GLY A 296 8.72 0.93 -18.93
CA GLY A 296 10.14 1.27 -19.04
C GLY A 296 10.98 0.85 -17.83
N ALA A 297 10.34 0.63 -16.68
CA ALA A 297 11.01 0.13 -15.47
C ALA A 297 11.23 -1.40 -15.49
N ILE A 298 10.53 -2.13 -16.36
CA ILE A 298 10.71 -3.58 -16.53
C ILE A 298 11.95 -3.82 -17.41
N LYS A 299 13.07 -4.02 -16.76
CA LYS A 299 14.40 -4.23 -17.35
C LYS A 299 15.26 -5.04 -16.38
N ARG A 300 16.54 -5.21 -16.68
CA ARG A 300 17.48 -5.89 -15.76
C ARG A 300 17.32 -5.36 -14.32
N ASN A 301 17.28 -6.26 -13.34
CA ASN A 301 17.05 -6.06 -11.91
C ASN A 301 15.56 -5.86 -11.51
N ALA A 302 14.63 -5.78 -12.45
CA ALA A 302 13.21 -5.91 -12.13
C ALA A 302 12.83 -7.39 -11.94
N LEU A 303 11.89 -7.64 -11.05
CA LEU A 303 11.34 -8.97 -10.75
C LEU A 303 9.84 -8.98 -11.01
N LEU A 304 9.42 -9.78 -11.99
CA LEU A 304 8.01 -10.05 -12.30
C LEU A 304 7.50 -11.22 -11.45
N GLU A 305 6.25 -11.15 -11.05
CA GLU A 305 5.57 -12.20 -10.29
C GLU A 305 4.28 -12.63 -11.00
N ASN A 306 4.16 -13.95 -11.23
CA ASN A 306 2.97 -14.61 -11.77
C ASN A 306 2.54 -14.14 -13.17
N VAL A 307 3.46 -13.60 -13.94
CA VAL A 307 3.21 -13.19 -15.31
C VAL A 307 3.41 -14.40 -16.23
N THR A 308 2.59 -14.53 -17.26
CA THR A 308 2.77 -15.58 -18.27
C THR A 308 3.92 -15.22 -19.20
N VAL A 309 4.91 -16.09 -19.27
CA VAL A 309 6.09 -15.93 -20.11
C VAL A 309 6.29 -17.20 -20.94
N ALA A 310 6.38 -17.03 -22.25
CA ALA A 310 6.62 -18.14 -23.17
C ALA A 310 8.06 -18.69 -23.06
N ALA A 311 8.32 -19.85 -23.63
CA ALA A 311 9.64 -20.50 -23.57
C ALA A 311 10.77 -19.67 -24.21
N ASP A 312 10.44 -18.82 -25.16
CA ASP A 312 11.36 -17.86 -25.81
C ASP A 312 11.54 -16.55 -25.02
N GLY A 313 10.92 -16.43 -23.84
CA GLY A 313 11.01 -15.26 -22.97
C GLY A 313 9.97 -14.17 -23.25
N LYS A 314 9.08 -14.36 -24.22
CA LYS A 314 8.05 -13.38 -24.56
C LYS A 314 7.01 -13.27 -23.45
N ILE A 315 6.69 -12.03 -23.07
CA ILE A 315 5.77 -11.72 -21.98
C ILE A 315 4.35 -11.49 -22.51
N ASP A 316 3.35 -12.08 -21.84
CA ASP A 316 1.94 -11.77 -22.06
C ASP A 316 1.33 -11.12 -20.79
N PHE A 317 1.24 -9.80 -20.81
CA PHE A 317 0.63 -9.03 -19.73
C PHE A 317 -0.91 -9.11 -19.68
N ASN A 318 -1.55 -9.67 -20.72
CA ASN A 318 -3.02 -9.77 -20.76
C ASN A 318 -3.53 -11.11 -20.24
N ASP A 319 -2.66 -12.09 -20.09
CA ASP A 319 -3.04 -13.41 -19.58
C ASP A 319 -3.38 -13.35 -18.09
N LYS A 320 -4.59 -13.81 -17.76
CA LYS A 320 -5.16 -13.88 -16.43
C LYS A 320 -5.28 -15.31 -15.90
N SER A 321 -4.72 -16.28 -16.62
CA SER A 321 -4.88 -17.71 -16.29
C SER A 321 -4.29 -18.07 -14.93
N VAL A 322 -3.21 -17.41 -14.52
CA VAL A 322 -2.60 -17.58 -13.19
C VAL A 322 -3.32 -16.69 -12.17
N THR A 323 -3.40 -15.40 -12.46
CA THR A 323 -4.01 -14.40 -11.56
C THR A 323 -4.23 -13.06 -12.28
N GLU A 324 -5.18 -12.28 -11.81
CA GLU A 324 -5.29 -10.85 -12.16
C GLU A 324 -4.34 -9.95 -11.35
N ASN A 325 -3.62 -10.52 -10.36
CA ASN A 325 -2.68 -9.80 -9.50
C ASN A 325 -1.23 -10.00 -9.92
N THR A 326 -0.97 -9.99 -11.23
CA THR A 326 0.41 -10.00 -11.74
C THR A 326 1.15 -8.74 -11.31
N ARG A 327 2.42 -8.88 -10.93
CA ARG A 327 3.20 -7.79 -10.32
C ARG A 327 4.59 -7.66 -10.92
N VAL A 328 5.18 -6.49 -10.72
CA VAL A 328 6.61 -6.24 -10.89
C VAL A 328 7.14 -5.44 -9.71
N SER A 329 8.28 -5.84 -9.18
CA SER A 329 9.09 -5.01 -8.28
C SER A 329 10.34 -4.52 -8.99
N TYR A 330 10.71 -3.28 -8.74
CA TYR A 330 11.93 -2.68 -9.28
C TYR A 330 12.47 -1.59 -8.35
N PRO A 331 13.79 -1.35 -8.33
CA PRO A 331 14.36 -0.27 -7.54
C PRO A 331 13.89 1.09 -8.07
N ILE A 332 13.72 2.06 -7.18
CA ILE A 332 13.10 3.36 -7.52
C ILE A 332 13.86 4.12 -8.63
N ASN A 333 15.16 3.90 -8.75
CA ASN A 333 16.00 4.52 -9.79
C ASN A 333 15.73 4.00 -11.21
N HIS A 334 14.83 3.02 -11.38
CA HIS A 334 14.30 2.67 -12.70
C HIS A 334 13.33 3.73 -13.26
N ILE A 335 12.79 4.58 -12.40
CA ILE A 335 11.96 5.74 -12.76
C ILE A 335 12.88 6.96 -12.98
N ASN A 336 12.62 7.72 -14.04
CA ASN A 336 13.48 8.84 -14.44
C ASN A 336 13.38 10.06 -13.50
N ASN A 337 12.18 10.46 -13.13
CA ASN A 337 11.95 11.66 -12.33
C ASN A 337 11.68 11.28 -10.87
N ILE A 338 12.71 10.93 -10.13
CA ILE A 338 12.62 10.64 -8.69
C ILE A 338 13.13 11.82 -7.87
N GLN A 339 12.56 11.99 -6.69
CA GLN A 339 13.06 12.93 -5.70
C GLN A 339 14.29 12.34 -5.00
N PRO A 340 15.46 13.02 -5.05
CA PRO A 340 16.65 12.56 -4.34
C PRO A 340 16.39 12.39 -2.84
N GLY A 341 16.92 11.30 -2.26
CA GLY A 341 16.76 10.99 -0.85
C GLY A 341 15.36 10.49 -0.47
N SER A 342 14.44 10.32 -1.42
CA SER A 342 13.06 9.83 -1.20
C SER A 342 12.32 10.57 -0.10
N SER A 343 12.54 11.88 0.01
CA SER A 343 11.89 12.76 0.97
C SER A 343 11.72 14.17 0.40
N ALA A 344 10.73 14.90 0.91
CA ALA A 344 10.44 16.27 0.52
C ALA A 344 9.80 17.02 1.70
N PRO A 345 9.72 18.37 1.68
CA PRO A 345 9.06 19.14 2.71
C PRO A 345 7.62 18.69 2.98
N ALA A 346 7.04 19.18 4.07
CA ALA A 346 5.66 18.89 4.47
C ALA A 346 4.67 19.05 3.31
N ALA A 347 3.71 18.13 3.21
CA ALA A 347 2.71 18.19 2.17
C ALA A 347 1.90 19.49 2.23
N LYS A 348 1.61 20.04 1.05
CA LYS A 348 0.69 21.18 0.87
C LYS A 348 -0.68 20.74 0.40
N ASN A 349 -0.73 19.61 -0.29
CA ASN A 349 -1.96 19.08 -0.86
C ASN A 349 -2.13 17.62 -0.47
N VAL A 350 -3.30 17.30 0.10
CA VAL A 350 -3.72 15.94 0.45
C VAL A 350 -4.90 15.59 -0.44
N ILE A 351 -4.76 14.55 -1.26
CA ILE A 351 -5.74 14.19 -2.28
C ILE A 351 -6.27 12.79 -2.00
N PHE A 352 -7.57 12.70 -1.74
CA PHE A 352 -8.28 11.43 -1.63
C PHE A 352 -8.90 11.08 -2.97
N LEU A 353 -8.42 10.03 -3.61
CA LEU A 353 -8.98 9.53 -4.87
C LEU A 353 -10.07 8.52 -4.60
N SER A 354 -11.21 8.72 -5.21
CA SER A 354 -12.36 7.83 -5.15
C SER A 354 -12.87 7.58 -6.57
N ALA A 355 -13.28 6.35 -6.88
CA ALA A 355 -14.00 6.08 -8.12
C ALA A 355 -15.45 5.76 -7.75
N ASP A 356 -16.30 6.77 -7.79
CA ASP A 356 -17.72 6.63 -7.47
C ASP A 356 -18.48 6.01 -8.65
N ALA A 357 -19.08 4.83 -8.45
CA ALA A 357 -19.92 4.18 -9.46
C ALA A 357 -21.42 4.52 -9.32
N PHE A 358 -21.79 5.29 -8.31
CA PHE A 358 -23.17 5.74 -8.09
C PHE A 358 -23.49 7.04 -8.86
N GLY A 359 -22.45 7.76 -9.29
CA GLY A 359 -22.59 9.02 -10.01
C GLY A 359 -22.99 10.22 -9.14
N VAL A 360 -22.73 10.16 -7.85
CA VAL A 360 -23.20 11.13 -6.84
C VAL A 360 -22.13 12.15 -6.47
N LEU A 361 -20.88 11.69 -6.29
CA LEU A 361 -19.82 12.55 -5.79
C LEU A 361 -19.36 13.56 -6.84
N PRO A 362 -19.11 14.84 -6.44
CA PRO A 362 -18.50 15.82 -7.33
C PRO A 362 -17.14 15.35 -7.85
N PRO A 363 -16.69 15.79 -9.03
CA PRO A 363 -15.34 15.55 -9.52
C PRO A 363 -14.24 16.01 -8.56
N VAL A 364 -14.51 17.09 -7.82
CA VAL A 364 -13.64 17.58 -6.76
C VAL A 364 -14.44 18.28 -5.67
N SER A 365 -14.05 18.03 -4.43
CA SER A 365 -14.58 18.69 -3.23
C SER A 365 -13.43 19.19 -2.38
N ILE A 366 -13.52 20.42 -1.87
CA ILE A 366 -12.59 21.01 -0.90
C ILE A 366 -13.10 20.60 0.48
N LEU A 367 -12.26 19.95 1.29
CA LEU A 367 -12.67 19.38 2.57
C LEU A 367 -12.28 20.29 3.75
N THR A 368 -13.18 20.39 4.75
CA THR A 368 -12.83 20.92 6.05
C THR A 368 -11.91 19.94 6.81
N PRO A 369 -11.23 20.35 7.91
CA PRO A 369 -10.44 19.42 8.70
C PRO A 369 -11.26 18.22 9.23
N GLU A 370 -12.49 18.43 9.65
CA GLU A 370 -13.39 17.38 10.14
C GLU A 370 -13.86 16.47 9.01
N GLN A 371 -14.22 17.03 7.86
CA GLN A 371 -14.53 16.25 6.65
C GLN A 371 -13.31 15.44 6.18
N THR A 372 -12.11 16.01 6.27
CA THR A 372 -10.86 15.30 5.95
C THR A 372 -10.76 14.02 6.78
N GLN A 373 -10.97 14.09 8.09
CA GLN A 373 -10.93 12.91 8.95
C GLN A 373 -12.06 11.92 8.62
N TYR A 374 -13.30 12.40 8.44
CA TYR A 374 -14.45 11.55 8.14
C TYR A 374 -14.25 10.75 6.85
N TYR A 375 -13.85 11.41 5.75
CA TYR A 375 -13.67 10.76 4.46
C TYR A 375 -12.38 9.95 4.36
N PHE A 376 -11.35 10.32 5.10
CA PHE A 376 -10.15 9.50 5.29
C PHE A 376 -10.49 8.18 6.02
N LEU A 377 -11.23 8.25 7.11
CA LEU A 377 -11.71 7.06 7.83
C LEU A 377 -12.62 6.18 6.97
N SER A 378 -13.43 6.78 6.12
CA SER A 378 -14.30 6.04 5.21
C SER A 378 -13.52 5.29 4.13
N GLY A 379 -12.54 5.92 3.50
CA GLY A 379 -11.69 5.33 2.45
C GLY A 379 -12.52 4.71 1.32
N PHE A 380 -13.43 5.52 0.74
CA PHE A 380 -14.46 5.06 -0.17
C PHE A 380 -13.99 4.92 -1.61
N THR A 381 -14.41 3.84 -2.24
CA THR A 381 -14.52 3.69 -3.69
C THR A 381 -15.72 2.79 -4.02
N ALA A 382 -16.11 2.71 -5.29
CA ALA A 382 -17.16 1.78 -5.71
C ALA A 382 -16.75 1.08 -7.01
N LYS A 383 -17.24 -0.15 -7.18
CA LYS A 383 -17.06 -0.95 -8.38
C LYS A 383 -18.33 -0.93 -9.21
N LEU A 384 -18.19 -0.76 -10.52
CA LEU A 384 -19.30 -0.90 -11.46
C LEU A 384 -19.73 -2.36 -11.62
N ALA A 385 -21.01 -2.55 -11.94
CA ALA A 385 -21.53 -3.82 -12.41
C ALA A 385 -20.72 -4.34 -13.61
N GLY A 386 -20.35 -5.62 -13.58
CA GLY A 386 -19.62 -6.28 -14.66
C GLY A 386 -18.11 -6.00 -14.71
N THR A 387 -17.56 -5.20 -13.79
CA THR A 387 -16.09 -4.94 -13.75
C THR A 387 -15.29 -6.05 -13.08
N GLU A 388 -15.94 -6.84 -12.24
CA GLU A 388 -15.38 -8.03 -11.61
C GLU A 388 -16.41 -9.15 -11.56
N ARG A 389 -15.94 -10.40 -11.50
CA ARG A 389 -16.82 -11.57 -11.43
C ARG A 389 -17.70 -11.49 -10.18
N GLY A 390 -19.02 -11.53 -10.37
CA GLY A 390 -20.02 -11.48 -9.29
C GLY A 390 -20.50 -10.07 -8.92
N ILE A 391 -19.98 -9.02 -9.54
CA ILE A 391 -20.47 -7.65 -9.36
C ILE A 391 -21.57 -7.39 -10.39
N THR A 392 -22.83 -7.40 -9.93
CA THR A 392 -24.02 -7.21 -10.77
C THR A 392 -24.64 -5.82 -10.65
N GLU A 393 -24.25 -5.06 -9.64
CA GLU A 393 -24.68 -3.69 -9.37
C GLU A 393 -23.52 -2.86 -8.79
N PRO A 394 -23.59 -1.51 -8.78
CA PRO A 394 -22.59 -0.68 -8.13
C PRO A 394 -22.40 -1.09 -6.67
N THR A 395 -21.17 -1.51 -6.32
CA THR A 395 -20.85 -2.03 -5.00
C THR A 395 -19.87 -1.12 -4.29
N PRO A 396 -20.23 -0.53 -3.14
CA PRO A 396 -19.33 0.31 -2.38
C PRO A 396 -18.24 -0.53 -1.70
N THR A 397 -17.05 0.01 -1.66
CA THR A 397 -15.92 -0.52 -0.89
C THR A 397 -15.45 0.57 0.05
N PHE A 398 -15.37 0.25 1.34
CA PHE A 398 -14.85 1.12 2.38
C PHE A 398 -13.62 0.46 3.00
N SER A 399 -12.51 1.19 3.01
CA SER A 399 -11.26 0.72 3.61
C SER A 399 -10.67 1.86 4.44
N ALA A 400 -10.72 1.74 5.76
CA ALA A 400 -10.25 2.76 6.68
C ALA A 400 -8.88 3.30 6.27
N CYS A 401 -8.74 4.62 6.20
CA CYS A 401 -7.50 5.30 5.83
C CYS A 401 -6.90 4.82 4.50
N PHE A 402 -7.73 4.29 3.59
CA PHE A 402 -7.34 3.66 2.31
C PHE A 402 -6.39 2.48 2.44
N GLY A 403 -6.28 1.88 3.64
CA GLY A 403 -5.35 0.79 3.92
C GLY A 403 -5.72 -0.06 5.13
N GLN A 404 -7.01 -0.32 5.36
CA GLN A 404 -7.52 -1.00 6.56
C GLN A 404 -6.76 -2.29 6.91
N ALA A 405 -6.39 -3.09 5.92
CA ALA A 405 -5.68 -4.36 6.13
C ALA A 405 -4.30 -4.21 6.80
N PHE A 406 -3.76 -3.00 6.85
CA PHE A 406 -2.42 -2.68 7.36
C PHE A 406 -2.44 -1.85 8.65
N LEU A 407 -3.64 -1.51 9.15
CA LEU A 407 -3.78 -0.69 10.34
C LEU A 407 -3.75 -1.56 11.59
N GLU A 408 -2.75 -1.35 12.43
CA GLU A 408 -2.61 -2.06 13.69
C GLU A 408 -3.30 -1.33 14.85
N LEU A 409 -3.40 0.01 14.79
CA LEU A 409 -4.05 0.86 15.76
C LEU A 409 -5.48 1.19 15.32
N HIS A 410 -6.30 1.72 16.25
CA HIS A 410 -7.62 2.21 15.89
C HIS A 410 -7.53 3.27 14.78
N PRO A 411 -8.36 3.21 13.73
CA PRO A 411 -8.24 4.08 12.55
C PRO A 411 -8.25 5.58 12.86
N THR A 412 -8.96 6.01 13.90
CA THR A 412 -8.98 7.42 14.33
C THR A 412 -7.59 7.95 14.70
N LYS A 413 -6.67 7.10 15.15
CA LYS A 413 -5.29 7.50 15.45
C LYS A 413 -4.55 7.99 14.20
N TYR A 414 -4.74 7.34 13.07
CA TYR A 414 -4.13 7.74 11.79
C TYR A 414 -4.74 9.03 11.26
N ALA A 415 -6.06 9.19 11.38
CA ALA A 415 -6.76 10.40 10.97
C ALA A 415 -6.32 11.62 11.81
N GLU A 416 -6.17 11.46 13.12
CA GLU A 416 -5.67 12.50 14.03
C GLU A 416 -4.26 12.93 13.67
N GLU A 417 -3.33 11.99 13.44
CA GLU A 417 -1.94 12.32 13.09
C GLU A 417 -1.84 13.02 11.73
N LEU A 418 -2.62 12.59 10.75
CA LEU A 418 -2.68 13.27 9.45
C LEU A 418 -3.12 14.73 9.59
N VAL A 419 -4.22 14.98 10.28
CA VAL A 419 -4.77 16.33 10.44
C VAL A 419 -3.87 17.21 11.32
N LYS A 420 -3.20 16.67 12.33
CA LYS A 420 -2.16 17.42 13.07
C LYS A 420 -1.06 17.93 12.15
N LYS A 421 -0.53 17.08 11.27
CA LYS A 421 0.51 17.48 10.30
C LYS A 421 -0.03 18.52 9.30
N MET A 422 -1.26 18.33 8.83
CA MET A 422 -1.92 19.29 7.93
C MET A 422 -2.10 20.66 8.58
N ASN A 423 -2.53 20.70 9.85
CA ASN A 423 -2.72 21.96 10.57
C ASN A 423 -1.41 22.74 10.74
N VAL A 424 -0.30 22.03 11.01
CA VAL A 424 1.02 22.66 11.15
C VAL A 424 1.53 23.17 9.80
N SER A 425 1.35 22.42 8.72
CA SER A 425 1.85 22.78 7.37
C SER A 425 0.93 23.74 6.62
N GLY A 426 -0.31 23.90 7.07
CA GLY A 426 -1.36 24.62 6.33
C GLY A 426 -1.88 23.86 5.11
N ALA A 427 -1.63 22.56 5.03
CA ALA A 427 -2.09 21.70 3.93
C ALA A 427 -3.61 21.71 3.79
N LYS A 428 -4.06 21.58 2.53
CA LYS A 428 -5.48 21.46 2.17
C LYS A 428 -5.78 20.05 1.69
N ALA A 429 -6.99 19.57 2.00
CA ALA A 429 -7.45 18.25 1.56
C ALA A 429 -8.57 18.37 0.52
N TYR A 430 -8.56 17.44 -0.40
CA TYR A 430 -9.51 17.36 -1.52
C TYR A 430 -9.98 15.91 -1.68
N LEU A 431 -11.29 15.75 -1.94
CA LEU A 431 -11.84 14.48 -2.43
C LEU A 431 -12.01 14.61 -3.94
N VAL A 432 -11.30 13.78 -4.69
CA VAL A 432 -11.33 13.78 -6.16
C VAL A 432 -11.99 12.50 -6.64
N ASN A 433 -13.12 12.64 -7.34
CA ASN A 433 -13.85 11.54 -7.93
C ASN A 433 -13.32 11.27 -9.35
N THR A 434 -12.68 10.11 -9.55
CA THR A 434 -12.22 9.61 -10.85
C THR A 434 -13.19 8.61 -11.48
N GLY A 435 -14.35 8.44 -10.89
CA GLY A 435 -15.42 7.51 -11.29
C GLY A 435 -16.40 8.08 -12.30
N TRP A 436 -17.66 7.86 -12.07
CA TRP A 436 -18.76 8.18 -12.98
C TRP A 436 -19.59 9.36 -12.47
N ASN A 437 -20.36 9.94 -13.36
CA ASN A 437 -21.36 10.97 -13.06
C ASN A 437 -22.76 10.56 -13.57
N GLY A 438 -23.72 11.44 -13.45
CA GLY A 438 -25.12 11.18 -13.83
C GLY A 438 -25.35 10.84 -15.30
N THR A 439 -24.39 11.17 -16.19
CA THR A 439 -24.47 10.78 -17.62
C THR A 439 -24.20 9.29 -17.84
N GLY A 440 -23.80 8.54 -16.81
CA GLY A 440 -23.36 7.14 -16.92
C GLY A 440 -21.97 7.00 -17.57
N LYS A 441 -21.26 8.09 -17.76
CA LYS A 441 -19.89 8.09 -18.30
C LYS A 441 -18.89 8.35 -17.18
N ARG A 442 -17.72 7.75 -17.30
CA ARG A 442 -16.59 8.03 -16.42
C ARG A 442 -16.06 9.44 -16.67
N ILE A 443 -15.70 10.16 -15.61
CA ILE A 443 -15.04 11.46 -15.69
C ILE A 443 -13.77 11.30 -16.51
N SER A 444 -13.56 12.20 -17.47
CA SER A 444 -12.46 12.06 -18.42
C SER A 444 -11.09 12.24 -17.76
N ILE A 445 -10.08 11.56 -18.29
CA ILE A 445 -8.70 11.74 -17.83
C ILE A 445 -8.23 13.21 -17.99
N PRO A 446 -8.50 13.89 -19.10
CA PRO A 446 -8.17 15.32 -19.22
C PRO A 446 -8.82 16.20 -18.15
N ASP A 447 -10.12 16.01 -17.84
CA ASP A 447 -10.79 16.76 -16.77
C ASP A 447 -10.17 16.46 -15.40
N THR A 448 -9.90 15.18 -15.12
CA THR A 448 -9.22 14.77 -13.87
C THR A 448 -7.82 15.39 -13.76
N ARG A 449 -7.04 15.40 -14.84
CA ARG A 449 -5.72 16.07 -14.88
C ARG A 449 -5.85 17.58 -14.65
N GLY A 450 -6.82 18.23 -15.27
CA GLY A 450 -7.09 19.66 -15.05
C GLY A 450 -7.44 19.97 -13.59
N ILE A 451 -8.20 19.11 -12.93
CA ILE A 451 -8.52 19.22 -11.50
C ILE A 451 -7.24 19.09 -10.65
N ILE A 452 -6.41 18.07 -10.91
CA ILE A 452 -5.15 17.88 -10.18
C ILE A 452 -4.21 19.08 -10.39
N ASP A 453 -4.08 19.58 -11.61
CA ASP A 453 -3.27 20.77 -11.91
C ASP A 453 -3.77 21.99 -11.12
N ALA A 454 -5.10 22.21 -11.06
CA ALA A 454 -5.71 23.32 -10.30
C ALA A 454 -5.50 23.19 -8.77
N ILE A 455 -5.43 21.97 -8.25
CA ILE A 455 -5.05 21.71 -6.85
C ILE A 455 -3.59 22.08 -6.63
N LEU A 456 -2.70 21.58 -7.49
CA LEU A 456 -1.24 21.72 -7.34
C LEU A 456 -0.74 23.15 -7.52
N ASP A 457 -1.35 23.93 -8.42
CA ASP A 457 -1.01 25.33 -8.65
C ASP A 457 -1.79 26.30 -7.74
N GLY A 458 -2.75 25.79 -6.96
CA GLY A 458 -3.55 26.56 -6.02
C GLY A 458 -4.68 27.39 -6.67
N SER A 459 -4.93 27.26 -7.96
CA SER A 459 -6.03 27.99 -8.65
C SER A 459 -7.41 27.58 -8.14
N ILE A 460 -7.57 26.34 -7.67
CA ILE A 460 -8.82 25.88 -7.05
C ILE A 460 -9.23 26.71 -5.83
N LEU A 461 -8.27 27.20 -5.05
CA LEU A 461 -8.55 28.02 -3.85
C LEU A 461 -8.97 29.47 -4.19
N LYS A 462 -8.84 29.87 -5.45
CA LYS A 462 -9.25 31.18 -5.96
C LYS A 462 -10.59 31.13 -6.68
N ALA A 463 -11.10 29.93 -6.95
CA ALA A 463 -12.36 29.72 -7.64
C ALA A 463 -13.54 30.08 -6.74
N GLU A 464 -14.62 30.59 -7.33
CA GLU A 464 -15.90 30.69 -6.66
C GLU A 464 -16.42 29.28 -6.34
N THR A 465 -17.02 29.10 -5.16
CA THR A 465 -17.49 27.82 -4.69
C THR A 465 -18.97 27.83 -4.36
N LYS A 466 -19.56 26.65 -4.34
CA LYS A 466 -20.91 26.41 -3.84
C LYS A 466 -20.96 25.12 -3.01
N LYS A 467 -22.03 24.97 -2.21
CA LYS A 467 -22.25 23.78 -1.37
C LYS A 467 -23.12 22.76 -2.07
N ILE A 468 -22.79 21.49 -1.92
CA ILE A 468 -23.57 20.36 -2.41
C ILE A 468 -24.43 19.83 -1.26
N PRO A 469 -25.77 19.67 -1.44
CA PRO A 469 -26.66 19.14 -0.40
C PRO A 469 -26.26 17.76 0.10
N LEU A 470 -26.73 17.38 1.28
CA LEU A 470 -26.50 16.12 2.00
C LEU A 470 -25.07 15.91 2.48
N PHE A 471 -24.06 16.17 1.65
CA PHE A 471 -22.64 15.99 1.98
C PHE A 471 -21.97 17.28 2.47
N ASP A 472 -22.61 18.42 2.28
CA ASP A 472 -22.06 19.75 2.58
C ASP A 472 -20.67 20.01 1.96
N PHE A 473 -20.38 19.35 0.83
CA PHE A 473 -19.13 19.55 0.10
C PHE A 473 -19.06 20.94 -0.53
N GLU A 474 -17.93 21.59 -0.35
CA GLU A 474 -17.57 22.80 -1.07
C GLU A 474 -16.96 22.44 -2.42
N VAL A 475 -17.60 22.88 -3.52
CA VAL A 475 -17.17 22.57 -4.88
C VAL A 475 -16.93 23.84 -5.67
N PRO A 476 -15.87 23.89 -6.53
CA PRO A 476 -15.65 25.03 -7.40
C PRO A 476 -16.70 25.08 -8.51
N THR A 477 -17.06 26.30 -8.94
CA THR A 477 -18.01 26.51 -10.04
C THR A 477 -17.33 26.52 -11.41
N SER A 478 -16.02 26.78 -11.44
CA SER A 478 -15.18 26.71 -12.65
C SER A 478 -13.72 26.42 -12.28
N LEU A 479 -13.01 25.71 -13.14
CA LEU A 479 -11.56 25.47 -13.03
C LEU A 479 -10.91 25.58 -14.42
N PRO A 480 -9.63 25.98 -14.49
CA PRO A 480 -8.88 25.99 -15.75
C PRO A 480 -8.84 24.58 -16.38
N ASN A 481 -9.07 24.51 -17.70
CA ASN A 481 -9.00 23.25 -18.47
C ASN A 481 -9.94 22.12 -17.99
N VAL A 482 -10.97 22.44 -17.25
CA VAL A 482 -12.00 21.49 -16.80
C VAL A 482 -13.36 21.91 -17.34
N ASN A 483 -14.13 20.96 -17.84
CA ASN A 483 -15.50 21.24 -18.27
C ASN A 483 -16.35 21.67 -17.06
N PRO A 484 -16.83 22.92 -16.98
CA PRO A 484 -17.60 23.40 -15.82
C PRO A 484 -18.93 22.65 -15.62
N ALA A 485 -19.49 22.06 -16.68
CA ALA A 485 -20.76 21.34 -16.61
C ALA A 485 -20.72 20.05 -15.77
N ILE A 486 -19.53 19.53 -15.44
CA ILE A 486 -19.40 18.32 -14.61
C ILE A 486 -19.15 18.63 -13.14
N LEU A 487 -18.78 19.87 -12.78
CA LEU A 487 -18.31 20.21 -11.43
C LEU A 487 -19.42 20.09 -10.36
N ASP A 488 -20.65 20.41 -10.73
CA ASP A 488 -21.83 20.08 -9.91
C ASP A 488 -22.44 18.78 -10.41
N PRO A 489 -22.42 17.70 -9.63
CA PRO A 489 -22.93 16.41 -10.10
C PRO A 489 -24.42 16.45 -10.46
N ARG A 490 -25.21 17.36 -9.87
CA ARG A 490 -26.65 17.54 -10.17
C ARG A 490 -26.89 17.95 -11.61
N ASP A 491 -25.98 18.72 -12.20
CA ASP A 491 -26.07 19.20 -13.58
C ASP A 491 -25.83 18.09 -14.62
N THR A 492 -25.34 16.92 -14.18
CA THR A 492 -25.11 15.75 -15.03
C THR A 492 -26.31 14.81 -15.12
N TYR A 493 -27.37 15.07 -14.34
CA TYR A 493 -28.63 14.33 -14.32
C TYR A 493 -29.73 15.04 -15.10
N ALA A 494 -30.78 14.30 -15.49
CA ALA A 494 -31.95 14.91 -16.12
C ALA A 494 -32.72 15.84 -15.16
N SER A 495 -32.65 15.55 -13.84
CA SER A 495 -33.20 16.40 -12.79
C SER A 495 -32.38 16.31 -11.50
N ALA A 496 -32.43 17.37 -10.68
CA ALA A 496 -31.82 17.36 -9.35
C ALA A 496 -32.44 16.30 -8.42
N ALA A 497 -33.71 15.94 -8.63
CA ALA A 497 -34.41 14.93 -7.83
C ALA A 497 -33.84 13.51 -8.07
N GLU A 498 -33.46 13.19 -9.29
CA GLU A 498 -32.79 11.91 -9.60
C GLU A 498 -31.43 11.79 -8.90
N TRP A 499 -30.64 12.87 -8.90
CA TRP A 499 -29.40 12.91 -8.15
C TRP A 499 -29.67 12.74 -6.65
N GLU A 500 -30.66 13.45 -6.10
CA GLU A 500 -30.95 13.44 -4.67
C GLU A 500 -31.34 12.04 -4.16
N GLU A 501 -32.09 11.28 -4.93
CA GLU A 501 -32.47 9.90 -4.59
C GLU A 501 -31.21 9.02 -4.44
N LYS A 502 -30.30 9.06 -5.43
CA LYS A 502 -29.04 8.30 -5.38
C LYS A 502 -28.10 8.81 -4.30
N ALA A 503 -28.08 10.12 -4.07
CA ALA A 503 -27.28 10.75 -3.05
C ALA A 503 -27.71 10.32 -1.64
N LYS A 504 -29.00 10.19 -1.38
CA LYS A 504 -29.53 9.66 -0.11
C LYS A 504 -29.11 8.20 0.12
N ASP A 505 -29.14 7.36 -0.91
CA ASP A 505 -28.66 5.97 -0.78
C ASP A 505 -27.17 5.91 -0.45
N LEU A 506 -26.34 6.66 -1.19
CA LEU A 506 -24.89 6.71 -0.92
C LEU A 506 -24.60 7.31 0.47
N ALA A 507 -25.28 8.38 0.86
CA ALA A 507 -25.17 8.98 2.19
C ALA A 507 -25.47 7.98 3.31
N ALA A 508 -26.57 7.20 3.17
CA ALA A 508 -26.89 6.15 4.13
C ALA A 508 -25.80 5.08 4.26
N ARG A 509 -25.16 4.73 3.15
CA ARG A 509 -24.03 3.77 3.14
C ARG A 509 -22.81 4.32 3.86
N PHE A 510 -22.47 5.60 3.67
CA PHE A 510 -21.40 6.27 4.43
C PHE A 510 -21.70 6.29 5.93
N ILE A 511 -22.90 6.69 6.34
CA ILE A 511 -23.34 6.74 7.74
C ILE A 511 -23.23 5.35 8.38
N LYS A 512 -23.76 4.32 7.69
CA LYS A 512 -23.69 2.93 8.16
C LYS A 512 -22.24 2.46 8.31
N ASN A 513 -21.37 2.74 7.33
CA ASN A 513 -19.96 2.37 7.45
C ASN A 513 -19.26 3.10 8.59
N PHE A 514 -19.56 4.40 8.79
CA PHE A 514 -18.88 5.21 9.79
C PHE A 514 -19.22 4.81 11.23
N SER A 515 -20.37 4.19 11.47
CA SER A 515 -20.80 3.77 12.82
C SER A 515 -19.77 2.90 13.55
N LYS A 516 -18.97 2.13 12.82
CA LYS A 516 -17.90 1.30 13.41
C LYS A 516 -16.75 2.10 14.05
N TYR A 517 -16.61 3.38 13.72
CA TYR A 517 -15.58 4.26 14.29
C TYR A 517 -16.06 5.05 15.50
N THR A 518 -17.33 4.96 15.85
CA THR A 518 -17.93 5.69 16.98
C THR A 518 -17.76 4.97 18.33
N THR A 519 -16.84 4.00 18.38
CA THR A 519 -16.50 3.28 19.62
C THR A 519 -15.65 4.10 20.57
N ASN A 520 -15.06 5.20 20.10
CA ASN A 520 -14.32 6.16 20.92
C ASN A 520 -14.82 7.60 20.70
N GLU A 521 -14.40 8.52 21.57
CA GLU A 521 -14.84 9.92 21.52
C GLU A 521 -14.36 10.65 20.26
N ALA A 522 -13.17 10.32 19.74
CA ALA A 522 -12.64 10.92 18.53
C ALA A 522 -13.54 10.62 17.31
N GLY A 523 -13.99 9.38 17.17
CA GLY A 523 -14.93 9.01 16.11
C GLY A 523 -16.32 9.61 16.28
N LYS A 524 -16.85 9.65 17.50
CA LYS A 524 -18.14 10.29 17.80
C LYS A 524 -18.16 11.77 17.40
N ALA A 525 -17.07 12.49 17.67
CA ALA A 525 -16.94 13.91 17.36
C ALA A 525 -17.00 14.22 15.85
N LEU A 526 -16.73 13.24 15.00
CA LEU A 526 -16.70 13.40 13.55
C LEU A 526 -18.03 13.09 12.84
N VAL A 527 -19.02 12.54 13.54
CA VAL A 527 -20.31 12.12 12.93
C VAL A 527 -20.97 13.28 12.17
N ALA A 528 -20.94 14.48 12.71
CA ALA A 528 -21.53 15.68 12.09
C ALA A 528 -20.81 16.15 10.82
N ALA A 529 -19.59 15.69 10.56
CA ALA A 529 -18.80 16.01 9.36
C ALA A 529 -19.15 15.12 8.17
N GLY A 530 -19.88 14.03 8.40
CA GLY A 530 -20.38 13.14 7.37
C GLY A 530 -21.69 13.63 6.74
N PRO A 531 -22.26 12.83 5.82
CA PRO A 531 -23.55 13.12 5.22
C PRO A 531 -24.66 13.24 6.26
N GLN A 532 -25.61 14.13 6.00
CA GLN A 532 -26.80 14.35 6.81
C GLN A 532 -28.05 13.98 5.99
N LEU A 533 -28.93 13.10 6.52
CA LEU A 533 -30.18 12.65 5.89
C LEU A 533 -31.40 13.35 6.50
#